data_a6b6fea4cfec9478098cd28907aa34b6
#
_entry.id   a6b6fea4cfec9478098cd28907aa34b6
#
_cell.length_a   1.000
_cell.length_b   1.000
_cell.length_c   1.000
_cell.angle_alpha   90.00
_cell.angle_beta   90.00
_cell.angle_gamma   90.00
#
_symmetry.space_group_name_H-M   'P 1'
#
loop_
_entity.id
_entity.type
_entity.pdbx_description
1 polymer ?
#
loop_
_entity_poly.entity_id
_entity_poly.type
_entity_poly.pdbx_seq_one_letter_code
_entity_poly.pdbx_strand_id
1 'polypeptide(L)'
;DGDLPTFGGTTGSNDKPRKPRQPKATPTPKTDEGTTAETDPKADPTDPAKYDINKRPFVDLANNVNDLLDKKQVRLDSAFLVNASGKLTKEGKLDPKSFKWGEVSSQDQKMVDVVKGAIAAINDSGYLQYLKDLSGKDFNLMLQQDDASISALIQSEMESETRARSISSALGLAISIAKKTKSGEGADQNDKDDLVLLENAKVEAIGKKIVIRFVVPKEIALPMIQRKLAEQKAAPKQQNGNSVGGLSSNTAALK
;
A
#
# COMPACT_ATOMS: atom_id res chain seq x y z
N ASP A 1 -7.10 -38.69 55.45
CA ASP A 1 -8.21 -39.67 55.48
C ASP A 1 -9.25 -39.25 54.44
N GLY A 2 -9.48 -40.11 53.42
CA GLY A 2 -10.51 -39.80 52.44
C GLY A 2 -10.32 -40.55 51.15
N ASP A 3 -10.79 -41.76 51.15
CA ASP A 3 -10.84 -42.86 50.22
C ASP A 3 -11.05 -42.54 48.75
N LEU A 4 -10.29 -43.27 47.91
CA LEU A 4 -10.52 -43.51 46.48
C LEU A 4 -11.47 -44.72 46.32
N PRO A 5 -12.51 -44.67 45.49
CA PRO A 5 -13.20 -45.90 45.07
C PRO A 5 -12.55 -46.48 43.80
N THR A 6 -12.02 -47.66 44.00
CA THR A 6 -11.64 -48.67 42.99
C THR A 6 -12.90 -49.28 42.38
N PHE A 7 -13.06 -49.27 41.05
CA PHE A 7 -14.01 -50.18 40.37
C PHE A 7 -13.29 -51.14 39.49
N GLY A 8 -13.41 -52.42 39.92
CA GLY A 8 -12.87 -53.60 39.29
C GLY A 8 -13.62 -53.99 38.01
N GLY A 9 -12.89 -54.76 37.23
CA GLY A 9 -13.25 -55.23 35.92
C GLY A 9 -14.37 -56.27 35.85
N THR A 10 -14.76 -56.56 34.63
CA THR A 10 -15.16 -57.88 34.18
C THR A 10 -14.91 -58.09 32.70
N THR A 11 -14.18 -59.09 32.43
CA THR A 11 -13.88 -59.76 31.16
C THR A 11 -15.15 -60.29 30.48
N GLY A 12 -15.23 -60.10 29.16
CA GLY A 12 -16.22 -60.77 28.31
C GLY A 12 -15.69 -60.85 26.89
N SER A 13 -14.94 -61.91 26.67
CA SER A 13 -14.50 -62.43 25.37
C SER A 13 -15.69 -62.91 24.56
N ASN A 14 -15.82 -62.47 23.31
CA ASN A 14 -16.48 -63.26 22.26
C ASN A 14 -15.88 -62.87 20.89
N ASP A 15 -14.91 -63.67 20.54
CA ASP A 15 -14.35 -63.80 19.20
C ASP A 15 -15.40 -64.36 18.24
N LYS A 16 -15.71 -63.63 17.15
CA LYS A 16 -16.13 -64.26 15.88
C LYS A 16 -15.47 -63.49 14.72
N PRO A 17 -14.75 -64.20 13.83
CA PRO A 17 -14.09 -63.54 12.69
C PRO A 17 -15.12 -63.12 11.64
N ARG A 18 -15.14 -61.84 11.34
CA ARG A 18 -15.91 -61.32 10.21
C ARG A 18 -15.08 -61.38 8.93
N LYS A 19 -15.65 -62.07 7.92
CA LYS A 19 -15.15 -62.18 6.55
C LYS A 19 -14.94 -60.77 5.93
N PRO A 20 -13.93 -60.59 5.07
CA PRO A 20 -13.72 -59.31 4.36
C PRO A 20 -14.84 -59.09 3.35
N ARG A 21 -15.47 -57.92 3.44
CA ARG A 21 -16.40 -57.42 2.43
C ARG A 21 -15.62 -56.86 1.24
N GLN A 22 -15.90 -57.41 0.05
CA GLN A 22 -15.46 -56.86 -1.22
C GLN A 22 -15.99 -55.45 -1.40
N PRO A 23 -15.19 -54.50 -1.97
CA PRO A 23 -15.68 -53.16 -2.29
C PRO A 23 -16.65 -53.22 -3.47
N LYS A 24 -17.84 -52.70 -3.23
CA LYS A 24 -18.91 -52.54 -4.22
C LYS A 24 -18.50 -51.38 -5.18
N ALA A 25 -18.47 -51.69 -6.47
CA ALA A 25 -18.16 -50.72 -7.52
C ALA A 25 -19.10 -49.49 -7.44
N THR A 26 -18.50 -48.33 -7.38
CA THR A 26 -19.19 -47.01 -7.49
C THR A 26 -19.51 -46.77 -8.95
N PRO A 27 -20.73 -46.34 -9.32
CA PRO A 27 -21.05 -45.97 -10.70
C PRO A 27 -20.37 -44.68 -11.09
N THR A 28 -19.71 -44.72 -12.24
CA THR A 28 -19.11 -43.57 -12.93
C THR A 28 -20.19 -42.52 -13.22
N PRO A 29 -20.02 -41.23 -12.82
CA PRO A 29 -20.89 -40.17 -13.33
C PRO A 29 -20.51 -39.86 -14.77
N LYS A 30 -21.52 -39.75 -15.62
CA LYS A 30 -21.44 -39.30 -17.01
C LYS A 30 -20.85 -37.90 -17.03
N THR A 31 -19.91 -37.70 -17.93
CA THR A 31 -19.36 -36.42 -18.35
C THR A 31 -20.48 -35.63 -19.01
N ASP A 32 -21.01 -34.60 -18.36
CA ASP A 32 -21.68 -33.50 -19.02
C ASP A 32 -20.63 -32.47 -19.39
N GLU A 33 -20.42 -32.30 -20.69
CA GLU A 33 -19.75 -31.16 -21.28
C GLU A 33 -20.58 -29.92 -20.99
N GLY A 34 -20.06 -29.04 -20.15
CA GLY A 34 -20.76 -27.77 -19.86
C GLY A 34 -19.82 -26.80 -19.16
N THR A 35 -19.27 -25.87 -19.95
CA THR A 35 -18.80 -24.55 -19.55
C THR A 35 -17.57 -24.54 -18.63
N THR A 36 -16.41 -24.51 -19.25
CA THR A 36 -15.20 -23.96 -18.64
C THR A 36 -15.46 -22.50 -18.28
N ALA A 37 -15.91 -22.28 -17.03
CA ALA A 37 -15.67 -21.00 -16.39
C ALA A 37 -14.15 -20.88 -16.27
N GLU A 38 -13.53 -20.03 -17.06
CA GLU A 38 -12.18 -19.54 -16.84
C GLU A 38 -12.16 -18.98 -15.42
N THR A 39 -11.64 -19.78 -14.49
CA THR A 39 -11.24 -19.29 -13.19
C THR A 39 -10.00 -18.45 -13.47
N ASP A 40 -10.20 -17.13 -13.53
CA ASP A 40 -9.09 -16.18 -13.45
C ASP A 40 -8.09 -16.68 -12.41
N PRO A 41 -6.80 -16.81 -12.76
CA PRO A 41 -5.79 -17.21 -11.78
C PRO A 41 -5.88 -16.20 -10.64
N LYS A 42 -6.19 -16.69 -9.46
CA LYS A 42 -6.32 -15.94 -8.21
C LYS A 42 -5.07 -15.09 -8.09
N ALA A 43 -5.17 -13.82 -8.53
CA ALA A 43 -4.04 -12.91 -8.56
C ALA A 43 -3.46 -12.81 -7.16
N ASP A 44 -2.17 -13.13 -7.03
CA ASP A 44 -1.43 -13.02 -5.78
C ASP A 44 -1.53 -11.57 -5.27
N PRO A 45 -2.11 -11.33 -4.09
CA PRO A 45 -2.24 -9.98 -3.56
C PRO A 45 -0.89 -9.32 -3.26
N THR A 46 0.21 -10.08 -3.32
CA THR A 46 1.57 -9.61 -3.01
C THR A 46 2.38 -9.27 -4.26
N ASP A 47 1.85 -9.43 -5.47
CA ASP A 47 2.57 -9.09 -6.71
C ASP A 47 2.60 -7.56 -6.90
N PRO A 48 3.77 -6.90 -6.75
CA PRO A 48 3.91 -5.47 -6.95
C PRO A 48 3.67 -5.04 -8.40
N ALA A 49 3.78 -5.95 -9.37
CA ALA A 49 3.49 -5.67 -10.78
C ALA A 49 1.98 -5.54 -11.08
N LYS A 50 1.11 -5.83 -10.11
CA LYS A 50 -0.33 -5.86 -10.28
C LYS A 50 -0.98 -4.49 -10.49
N TYR A 51 -0.36 -3.42 -10.02
CA TYR A 51 -0.93 -2.08 -10.07
C TYR A 51 -0.13 -1.17 -10.98
N ASP A 52 -0.82 -0.52 -11.91
CA ASP A 52 -0.24 0.52 -12.74
C ASP A 52 -0.08 1.80 -11.92
N ILE A 53 1.14 2.07 -11.49
CA ILE A 53 1.48 3.24 -10.68
C ILE A 53 1.85 4.40 -11.59
N ASN A 54 0.97 5.41 -11.62
CA ASN A 54 1.23 6.66 -12.32
C ASN A 54 2.24 7.52 -11.55
N LYS A 55 3.44 7.69 -12.08
CA LYS A 55 4.49 8.49 -11.45
C LYS A 55 4.35 10.00 -11.69
N ARG A 56 3.49 10.43 -12.61
CA ARG A 56 3.35 11.83 -13.00
C ARG A 56 3.01 12.78 -11.85
N PRO A 57 2.09 12.44 -10.91
CA PRO A 57 1.79 13.32 -9.78
C PRO A 57 3.02 13.63 -8.91
N PHE A 58 3.95 12.68 -8.75
CA PHE A 58 5.20 12.91 -8.01
C PHE A 58 6.18 13.79 -8.77
N VAL A 59 6.23 13.65 -10.10
CA VAL A 59 7.04 14.52 -10.95
C VAL A 59 6.55 15.97 -10.84
N ASP A 60 5.25 16.18 -10.93
CA ASP A 60 4.63 17.50 -10.82
C ASP A 60 4.83 18.10 -9.41
N LEU A 61 4.70 17.30 -8.36
CA LEU A 61 5.03 17.70 -6.99
C LEU A 61 6.50 18.11 -6.84
N ALA A 62 7.42 17.28 -7.33
CA ALA A 62 8.85 17.57 -7.23
C ALA A 62 9.26 18.85 -7.97
N ASN A 63 8.67 19.10 -9.14
CA ASN A 63 8.86 20.36 -9.86
C ASN A 63 8.37 21.56 -9.05
N ASN A 64 7.18 21.47 -8.44
CA ASN A 64 6.65 22.53 -7.58
C ASN A 64 7.54 22.77 -6.36
N VAL A 65 8.01 21.70 -5.70
CA VAL A 65 8.91 21.82 -4.54
C VAL A 65 10.25 22.44 -4.95
N ASN A 66 10.82 22.06 -6.09
CA ASN A 66 12.04 22.68 -6.61
C ASN A 66 11.86 24.18 -6.87
N ASP A 67 10.73 24.59 -7.46
CA ASP A 67 10.42 26.00 -7.67
C ASP A 67 10.30 26.78 -6.36
N LEU A 68 9.70 26.19 -5.33
CA LEU A 68 9.59 26.81 -4.00
C LEU A 68 10.97 26.92 -3.30
N LEU A 69 11.83 25.91 -3.46
CA LEU A 69 13.20 25.92 -2.92
C LEU A 69 14.06 26.97 -3.62
N ASP A 70 14.02 27.06 -4.95
CA ASP A 70 14.75 28.06 -5.73
C ASP A 70 14.34 29.49 -5.36
N LYS A 71 13.06 29.71 -5.05
CA LYS A 71 12.51 30.97 -4.55
C LYS A 71 12.72 31.19 -3.05
N LYS A 72 13.33 30.24 -2.33
CA LYS A 72 13.50 30.27 -0.88
C LYS A 72 12.18 30.43 -0.11
N GLN A 73 11.09 29.89 -0.65
CA GLN A 73 9.74 29.98 -0.09
C GLN A 73 9.38 28.81 0.80
N VAL A 74 10.18 27.74 0.80
CA VAL A 74 9.99 26.57 1.65
C VAL A 74 11.34 26.07 2.15
N ARG A 75 11.33 25.46 3.33
CA ARG A 75 12.48 24.77 3.91
C ARG A 75 12.10 23.33 4.20
N LEU A 76 12.83 22.40 3.61
CA LEU A 76 12.57 20.95 3.79
C LEU A 76 12.78 20.46 5.22
N ASP A 77 13.54 21.18 6.03
CA ASP A 77 13.83 20.87 7.43
C ASP A 77 12.80 21.45 8.41
N SER A 78 11.78 22.20 7.92
CA SER A 78 10.73 22.78 8.76
C SER A 78 9.88 21.70 9.42
N ALA A 79 9.66 21.84 10.73
CA ALA A 79 8.74 20.95 11.44
C ALA A 79 7.30 21.14 10.96
N PHE A 80 6.57 20.03 10.86
CA PHE A 80 5.15 20.04 10.52
C PHE A 80 4.41 18.86 11.16
N LEU A 81 3.10 19.03 11.31
CA LEU A 81 2.12 17.97 11.57
C LEU A 81 0.95 18.18 10.62
N VAL A 82 0.56 17.15 9.90
CA VAL A 82 -0.61 17.15 9.01
C VAL A 82 -1.40 15.88 9.25
N ASN A 83 -2.65 16.03 9.70
CA ASN A 83 -3.60 14.95 9.83
C ASN A 83 -4.62 14.97 8.69
N ALA A 84 -5.02 13.79 8.26
CA ALA A 84 -6.12 13.58 7.33
C ALA A 84 -6.92 12.35 7.74
N SER A 85 -8.22 12.37 7.48
CA SER A 85 -9.11 11.24 7.75
C SER A 85 -10.09 11.05 6.60
N GLY A 86 -10.63 9.84 6.48
CA GLY A 86 -11.60 9.52 5.42
C GLY A 86 -11.75 8.03 5.23
N LYS A 87 -12.27 7.66 4.04
CA LYS A 87 -12.39 6.27 3.59
C LYS A 87 -11.66 6.07 2.29
N LEU A 88 -11.22 4.84 2.05
CA LEU A 88 -10.77 4.43 0.73
C LEU A 88 -11.93 3.86 -0.08
N THR A 89 -12.00 4.20 -1.35
CA THR A 89 -12.89 3.54 -2.31
C THR A 89 -12.40 2.12 -2.60
N LYS A 90 -13.21 1.32 -3.28
CA LYS A 90 -12.81 -0.04 -3.70
C LYS A 90 -11.64 -0.04 -4.68
N GLU A 91 -11.46 1.05 -5.40
CA GLU A 91 -10.34 1.28 -6.33
C GLU A 91 -9.08 1.76 -5.62
N GLY A 92 -9.08 1.87 -4.29
CA GLY A 92 -7.94 2.32 -3.50
C GLY A 92 -7.64 3.81 -3.68
N LYS A 93 -8.67 4.65 -3.78
CA LYS A 93 -8.55 6.12 -3.80
C LYS A 93 -9.19 6.72 -2.56
N LEU A 94 -8.76 7.90 -2.17
CA LEU A 94 -9.43 8.68 -1.14
C LEU A 94 -10.85 9.04 -1.63
N ASP A 95 -11.85 8.70 -0.83
CA ASP A 95 -13.23 9.08 -1.12
C ASP A 95 -13.45 10.58 -0.85
N PRO A 96 -13.67 11.42 -1.87
CA PRO A 96 -13.80 12.86 -1.69
C PRO A 96 -14.94 13.28 -0.77
N LYS A 97 -15.96 12.42 -0.59
CA LYS A 97 -17.12 12.72 0.26
C LYS A 97 -16.81 12.57 1.74
N SER A 98 -15.90 11.68 2.09
CA SER A 98 -15.52 11.39 3.47
C SER A 98 -14.18 12.02 3.86
N PHE A 99 -13.33 12.36 2.89
CA PHE A 99 -11.99 12.89 3.13
C PHE A 99 -12.03 14.28 3.78
N LYS A 100 -11.27 14.43 4.86
CA LYS A 100 -11.15 15.68 5.62
C LYS A 100 -9.71 15.89 6.08
N TRP A 101 -9.26 17.13 6.00
CA TRP A 101 -8.06 17.55 6.73
C TRP A 101 -8.42 17.71 8.20
N GLY A 102 -7.59 17.15 9.07
CA GLY A 102 -7.69 17.30 10.51
C GLY A 102 -6.75 18.40 11.03
N GLU A 103 -6.06 18.10 12.13
CA GLU A 103 -5.07 19.03 12.70
C GLU A 103 -3.92 19.28 11.72
N VAL A 104 -3.58 20.53 11.57
CA VAL A 104 -2.46 20.99 10.75
C VAL A 104 -1.67 22.01 11.56
N SER A 105 -0.38 21.76 11.76
CA SER A 105 0.51 22.62 12.51
C SER A 105 1.86 22.71 11.81
N SER A 106 2.33 23.92 11.54
CA SER A 106 3.68 24.24 11.09
C SER A 106 3.91 25.75 11.22
N GLN A 107 5.16 26.13 11.41
CA GLN A 107 5.58 27.55 11.27
C GLN A 107 5.76 27.94 9.79
N ASP A 108 5.86 26.96 8.91
CA ASP A 108 6.01 27.15 7.46
C ASP A 108 4.74 26.65 6.73
N GLN A 109 3.83 27.59 6.41
CA GLN A 109 2.60 27.25 5.70
C GLN A 109 2.86 26.63 4.32
N LYS A 110 3.95 27.01 3.65
CA LYS A 110 4.32 26.45 2.36
C LYS A 110 4.72 24.98 2.49
N MET A 111 5.35 24.60 3.61
CA MET A 111 5.64 23.21 3.92
C MET A 111 4.35 22.39 4.11
N VAL A 112 3.33 22.96 4.75
CA VAL A 112 2.01 22.32 4.85
C VAL A 112 1.40 22.08 3.46
N ASP A 113 1.48 23.05 2.57
CA ASP A 113 0.97 22.93 1.20
C ASP A 113 1.72 21.81 0.43
N VAL A 114 3.04 21.72 0.59
CA VAL A 114 3.87 20.65 0.02
C VAL A 114 3.44 19.28 0.55
N VAL A 115 3.23 19.13 1.86
CA VAL A 115 2.81 17.86 2.48
C VAL A 115 1.41 17.46 2.01
N LYS A 116 0.47 18.41 1.92
CA LYS A 116 -0.85 18.15 1.34
C LYS A 116 -0.76 17.71 -0.12
N GLY A 117 0.11 18.35 -0.90
CA GLY A 117 0.42 17.96 -2.27
C GLY A 117 1.00 16.54 -2.36
N ALA A 118 1.83 16.13 -1.41
CA ALA A 118 2.36 14.77 -1.35
C ALA A 118 1.25 13.73 -1.10
N ILE A 119 0.31 14.00 -0.20
CA ILE A 119 -0.85 13.12 0.03
C ILE A 119 -1.72 13.02 -1.24
N ALA A 120 -1.95 14.14 -1.92
CA ALA A 120 -2.67 14.15 -3.19
C ALA A 120 -1.92 13.34 -4.27
N ALA A 121 -0.60 13.51 -4.39
CA ALA A 121 0.22 12.74 -5.32
C ALA A 121 0.18 11.23 -5.04
N ILE A 122 0.21 10.81 -3.78
CA ILE A 122 0.03 9.39 -3.39
C ILE A 122 -1.34 8.88 -3.83
N ASN A 123 -2.41 9.65 -3.62
CA ASN A 123 -3.75 9.29 -4.05
C ASN A 123 -3.85 9.15 -5.58
N ASP A 124 -3.34 10.14 -6.32
CA ASP A 124 -3.50 10.24 -7.78
C ASP A 124 -2.57 9.27 -8.53
N SER A 125 -1.46 8.86 -7.89
CA SER A 125 -0.56 7.85 -8.42
C SER A 125 -1.11 6.44 -8.38
N GLY A 126 -2.09 6.16 -7.51
CA GLY A 126 -2.63 4.82 -7.31
C GLY A 126 -1.90 3.98 -6.25
N TYR A 127 -0.96 4.52 -5.52
CA TYR A 127 -0.27 3.78 -4.44
C TYR A 127 -1.22 3.26 -3.37
N LEU A 128 -2.34 3.95 -3.11
CA LEU A 128 -3.33 3.50 -2.12
C LEU A 128 -4.06 2.21 -2.51
N GLN A 129 -3.92 1.73 -3.77
CA GLN A 129 -4.45 0.42 -4.19
C GLN A 129 -3.83 -0.73 -3.40
N TYR A 130 -2.61 -0.59 -2.90
CA TYR A 130 -2.00 -1.57 -1.99
C TYR A 130 -2.73 -1.68 -0.66
N LEU A 131 -3.54 -0.68 -0.29
CA LEU A 131 -4.35 -0.64 0.92
C LEU A 131 -5.84 -0.93 0.65
N LYS A 132 -6.20 -1.47 -0.51
CA LYS A 132 -7.60 -1.72 -0.89
C LYS A 132 -8.37 -2.62 0.09
N ASP A 133 -7.67 -3.49 0.83
CA ASP A 133 -8.27 -4.31 1.89
C ASP A 133 -8.82 -3.48 3.06
N LEU A 134 -8.45 -2.20 3.14
CA LEU A 134 -8.99 -1.20 4.06
C LEU A 134 -10.16 -0.41 3.44
N SER A 135 -10.61 -0.73 2.22
CA SER A 135 -11.65 0.03 1.53
C SER A 135 -12.97 0.01 2.31
N GLY A 136 -13.66 1.16 2.31
CA GLY A 136 -14.90 1.36 3.03
C GLY A 136 -14.74 1.55 4.55
N LYS A 137 -13.54 1.34 5.10
CA LYS A 137 -13.23 1.58 6.51
C LYS A 137 -12.74 3.00 6.71
N ASP A 138 -13.02 3.55 7.90
CA ASP A 138 -12.44 4.82 8.30
C ASP A 138 -10.93 4.64 8.51
N PHE A 139 -10.16 5.56 7.97
CA PHE A 139 -8.73 5.63 8.23
C PHE A 139 -8.32 7.03 8.68
N ASN A 140 -7.24 7.07 9.45
CA ASN A 140 -6.55 8.29 9.80
C ASN A 140 -5.11 8.19 9.30
N LEU A 141 -4.66 9.26 8.67
CA LEU A 141 -3.28 9.45 8.24
C LEU A 141 -2.70 10.63 8.99
N MET A 142 -1.57 10.44 9.64
CA MET A 142 -0.76 11.50 10.24
C MET A 142 0.61 11.52 9.59
N LEU A 143 1.02 12.66 9.07
CA LEU A 143 2.37 12.93 8.64
C LEU A 143 2.99 13.98 9.55
N GLN A 144 4.18 13.71 10.04
CA GLN A 144 4.88 14.58 10.97
C GLN A 144 6.37 14.62 10.64
N GLN A 145 6.95 15.80 10.77
CA GLN A 145 8.38 16.01 10.84
C GLN A 145 8.69 16.80 12.09
N ASP A 146 9.62 16.31 12.89
CA ASP A 146 10.20 16.98 14.03
C ASP A 146 11.72 17.18 13.84
N ASP A 147 12.43 17.45 14.92
CA ASP A 147 13.89 17.66 14.85
C ASP A 147 14.66 16.35 14.60
N ALA A 148 14.08 15.19 14.95
CA ALA A 148 14.73 13.89 14.91
C ALA A 148 14.32 13.04 13.70
N SER A 149 13.06 13.13 13.26
CA SER A 149 12.50 12.17 12.31
C SER A 149 11.43 12.76 11.40
N ILE A 150 11.19 12.04 10.30
CA ILE A 150 9.99 12.16 9.47
C ILE A 150 9.19 10.88 9.69
N SER A 151 7.93 11.02 10.06
CA SER A 151 7.06 9.88 10.36
C SER A 151 5.72 9.95 9.63
N ALA A 152 5.22 8.77 9.30
CA ALA A 152 3.86 8.58 8.81
C ALA A 152 3.17 7.51 9.67
N LEU A 153 1.94 7.78 10.07
CA LEU A 153 1.09 6.87 10.82
C LEU A 153 -0.25 6.73 10.11
N ILE A 154 -0.59 5.50 9.71
CA ILE A 154 -1.89 5.17 9.15
C ILE A 154 -2.59 4.25 10.14
N GLN A 155 -3.84 4.57 10.48
CA GLN A 155 -4.68 3.75 11.34
C GLN A 155 -6.02 3.49 10.66
N SER A 156 -6.52 2.26 10.79
CA SER A 156 -7.86 1.89 10.31
C SER A 156 -8.49 0.89 11.25
N GLU A 157 -9.81 0.99 11.47
CA GLU A 157 -10.54 0.09 12.34
C GLU A 157 -11.31 -0.96 11.53
N MET A 158 -11.13 -2.23 11.92
CA MET A 158 -11.76 -3.39 11.30
C MET A 158 -12.98 -3.86 12.10
N GLU A 159 -13.79 -4.72 11.49
CA GLU A 159 -14.97 -5.31 12.15
C GLU A 159 -14.58 -6.19 13.34
N SER A 160 -13.42 -6.85 13.27
CA SER A 160 -12.96 -7.79 14.30
C SER A 160 -11.45 -7.79 14.44
N GLU A 161 -10.96 -8.24 15.59
CA GLU A 161 -9.53 -8.45 15.84
C GLU A 161 -8.92 -9.48 14.89
N THR A 162 -9.67 -10.54 14.58
CA THR A 162 -9.23 -11.58 13.64
C THR A 162 -8.98 -10.97 12.26
N ARG A 163 -9.88 -10.09 11.79
CA ARG A 163 -9.70 -9.41 10.51
C ARG A 163 -8.51 -8.45 10.54
N ALA A 164 -8.35 -7.69 11.62
CA ALA A 164 -7.20 -6.79 11.80
C ALA A 164 -5.88 -7.57 11.76
N ARG A 165 -5.77 -8.69 12.48
CA ARG A 165 -4.58 -9.56 12.47
C ARG A 165 -4.30 -10.14 11.08
N SER A 166 -5.34 -10.63 10.40
CA SER A 166 -5.18 -11.20 9.04
C SER A 166 -4.61 -10.19 8.06
N ILE A 167 -5.18 -8.97 8.02
CA ILE A 167 -4.71 -7.91 7.12
C ILE A 167 -3.31 -7.43 7.52
N SER A 168 -3.04 -7.23 8.82
CA SER A 168 -1.70 -6.84 9.29
C SER A 168 -0.65 -7.86 8.90
N SER A 169 -0.95 -9.17 9.01
CA SER A 169 -0.04 -10.24 8.60
C SER A 169 0.21 -10.22 7.09
N ALA A 170 -0.84 -10.01 6.28
CA ALA A 170 -0.71 -9.93 4.83
C ALA A 170 0.14 -8.71 4.40
N LEU A 171 -0.10 -7.54 4.99
CA LEU A 171 0.71 -6.33 4.74
C LEU A 171 2.16 -6.51 5.19
N GLY A 172 2.39 -7.13 6.36
CA GLY A 172 3.73 -7.43 6.86
C GLY A 172 4.49 -8.38 5.94
N LEU A 173 3.81 -9.40 5.39
CA LEU A 173 4.39 -10.30 4.41
C LEU A 173 4.74 -9.55 3.11
N ALA A 174 3.84 -8.71 2.60
CA ALA A 174 4.08 -7.90 1.41
C ALA A 174 5.32 -6.99 1.57
N ILE A 175 5.47 -6.33 2.73
CA ILE A 175 6.66 -5.53 3.06
C ILE A 175 7.91 -6.41 3.08
N SER A 176 7.84 -7.62 3.65
CA SER A 176 8.98 -8.54 3.70
C SER A 176 9.42 -9.00 2.31
N ILE A 177 8.48 -9.28 1.43
CA ILE A 177 8.75 -9.62 0.02
C ILE A 177 9.38 -8.41 -0.69
N ALA A 178 8.81 -7.21 -0.53
CA ALA A 178 9.35 -5.99 -1.12
C ALA A 178 10.78 -5.71 -0.67
N LYS A 179 11.10 -5.87 0.63
CA LYS A 179 12.48 -5.77 1.15
C LYS A 179 13.42 -6.71 0.42
N LYS A 180 13.04 -7.99 0.29
CA LYS A 180 13.86 -9.00 -0.39
C LYS A 180 14.09 -8.64 -1.86
N THR A 181 13.08 -8.13 -2.55
CA THR A 181 13.19 -7.71 -3.95
C THR A 181 14.14 -6.53 -4.10
N LYS A 182 14.07 -5.55 -3.18
CA LYS A 182 14.88 -4.33 -3.21
C LYS A 182 16.31 -4.49 -2.70
N SER A 183 16.63 -5.58 -1.97
CA SER A 183 17.97 -5.88 -1.45
C SER A 183 18.81 -6.78 -2.35
N GLY A 184 18.37 -7.09 -3.59
CA GLY A 184 19.06 -7.96 -4.53
C GLY A 184 20.39 -7.41 -5.05
N GLU A 185 21.21 -8.29 -5.62
CA GLU A 185 22.41 -7.89 -6.36
C GLU A 185 22.03 -6.98 -7.54
N GLY A 186 22.69 -5.81 -7.66
CA GLY A 186 22.37 -4.81 -8.68
C GLY A 186 21.36 -3.76 -8.25
N ALA A 187 20.92 -3.74 -6.96
CA ALA A 187 20.05 -2.69 -6.42
C ALA A 187 20.63 -1.30 -6.68
N ASP A 188 19.89 -0.47 -7.40
CA ASP A 188 20.27 0.92 -7.67
C ASP A 188 20.02 1.83 -6.44
N GLN A 189 20.28 3.13 -6.58
CA GLN A 189 20.08 4.07 -5.48
C GLN A 189 18.60 4.22 -5.09
N ASN A 190 17.68 4.07 -6.05
CA ASN A 190 16.25 4.13 -5.78
C ASN A 190 15.80 2.91 -4.97
N ASP A 191 16.32 1.73 -5.32
CA ASP A 191 16.05 0.50 -4.55
C ASP A 191 16.56 0.60 -3.11
N LYS A 192 17.74 1.22 -2.92
CA LYS A 192 18.28 1.47 -1.57
C LYS A 192 17.42 2.44 -0.77
N ASP A 193 16.92 3.51 -1.41
CA ASP A 193 16.02 4.47 -0.77
C ASP A 193 14.69 3.81 -0.39
N ASP A 194 14.12 3.01 -1.30
CA ASP A 194 12.92 2.23 -1.04
C ASP A 194 13.14 1.23 0.13
N LEU A 195 14.32 0.58 0.16
CA LEU A 195 14.68 -0.35 1.24
C LEU A 195 14.72 0.36 2.59
N VAL A 196 15.30 1.55 2.68
CA VAL A 196 15.29 2.37 3.92
C VAL A 196 13.86 2.62 4.39
N LEU A 197 12.94 3.00 3.49
CA LEU A 197 11.54 3.21 3.84
C LEU A 197 10.87 1.92 4.32
N LEU A 198 11.10 0.82 3.62
CA LEU A 198 10.54 -0.49 3.98
C LEU A 198 11.10 -1.02 5.31
N GLU A 199 12.38 -0.82 5.60
CA GLU A 199 13.01 -1.24 6.86
C GLU A 199 12.42 -0.49 8.06
N ASN A 200 12.05 0.76 7.86
CA ASN A 200 11.43 1.61 8.88
C ASN A 200 9.88 1.50 8.91
N ALA A 201 9.31 0.59 8.10
CA ALA A 201 7.89 0.29 8.09
C ALA A 201 7.55 -0.80 9.13
N LYS A 202 6.53 -0.56 9.96
CA LYS A 202 5.94 -1.53 10.89
C LYS A 202 4.45 -1.60 10.67
N VAL A 203 3.91 -2.83 10.67
CA VAL A 203 2.47 -3.09 10.58
C VAL A 203 2.06 -3.93 11.78
N GLU A 204 1.10 -3.43 12.54
CA GLU A 204 0.65 -4.06 13.77
C GLU A 204 -0.89 -4.11 13.81
N ALA A 205 -1.44 -5.15 14.46
CA ALA A 205 -2.85 -5.18 14.85
C ALA A 205 -2.96 -4.94 16.35
N ILE A 206 -3.69 -3.90 16.75
CA ILE A 206 -3.94 -3.54 18.15
C ILE A 206 -5.46 -3.62 18.38
N GLY A 207 -5.92 -4.74 18.94
CA GLY A 207 -7.34 -5.05 18.99
C GLY A 207 -7.93 -5.09 17.59
N LYS A 208 -8.96 -4.29 17.32
CA LYS A 208 -9.57 -4.16 15.99
C LYS A 208 -8.84 -3.21 15.04
N LYS A 209 -7.82 -2.49 15.52
CA LYS A 209 -7.13 -1.48 14.71
C LYS A 209 -5.92 -2.06 14.02
N ILE A 210 -5.74 -1.71 12.76
CA ILE A 210 -4.50 -1.86 12.01
C ILE A 210 -3.74 -0.55 12.13
N VAL A 211 -2.46 -0.65 12.45
CA VAL A 211 -1.55 0.48 12.57
C VAL A 211 -0.36 0.24 11.65
N ILE A 212 -0.17 1.11 10.68
CA ILE A 212 0.99 1.12 9.79
C ILE A 212 1.81 2.36 10.15
N ARG A 213 3.06 2.16 10.51
CA ARG A 213 3.96 3.23 10.95
C ARG A 213 5.24 3.20 10.15
N PHE A 214 5.66 4.39 9.72
CA PHE A 214 6.98 4.65 9.14
C PHE A 214 7.66 5.70 9.99
N VAL A 215 8.90 5.47 10.40
CA VAL A 215 9.70 6.45 11.14
C VAL A 215 11.11 6.44 10.61
N VAL A 216 11.47 7.46 9.84
CA VAL A 216 12.80 7.57 9.23
C VAL A 216 13.55 8.71 9.91
N PRO A 217 14.78 8.49 10.43
CA PRO A 217 15.61 9.55 10.96
C PRO A 217 15.75 10.69 9.94
N LYS A 218 15.63 11.93 10.41
CA LYS A 218 15.65 13.12 9.55
C LYS A 218 16.95 13.25 8.77
N GLU A 219 18.07 12.86 9.40
CA GLU A 219 19.40 12.82 8.80
C GLU A 219 19.52 11.86 7.62
N ILE A 220 18.66 10.85 7.53
CA ILE A 220 18.55 9.91 6.41
C ILE A 220 17.53 10.41 5.40
N ALA A 221 16.36 10.81 5.87
CA ALA A 221 15.23 11.17 5.02
C ALA A 221 15.49 12.43 4.18
N LEU A 222 16.06 13.49 4.77
CA LEU A 222 16.29 14.75 4.04
C LEU A 222 17.28 14.59 2.86
N PRO A 223 18.43 13.92 2.99
CA PRO A 223 19.31 13.66 1.85
C PRO A 223 18.64 12.84 0.75
N MET A 224 17.78 11.86 1.10
CA MET A 224 17.01 11.09 0.13
C MET A 224 16.06 11.99 -0.66
N ILE A 225 15.28 12.83 0.03
CA ILE A 225 14.35 13.78 -0.59
C ILE A 225 15.12 14.76 -1.48
N GLN A 226 16.20 15.36 -1.00
CA GLN A 226 17.02 16.29 -1.77
C GLN A 226 17.59 15.66 -3.05
N ARG A 227 18.08 14.42 -2.96
CA ARG A 227 18.56 13.66 -4.12
C ARG A 227 17.45 13.45 -5.15
N LYS A 228 16.25 13.02 -4.72
CA LYS A 228 15.10 12.83 -5.62
C LYS A 228 14.68 14.12 -6.30
N LEU A 229 14.68 15.23 -5.58
CA LEU A 229 14.39 16.55 -6.15
C LEU A 229 15.45 16.98 -7.16
N ALA A 230 16.74 16.72 -6.88
CA ALA A 230 17.84 17.03 -7.80
C ALA A 230 17.79 16.16 -9.06
N GLU A 231 17.54 14.86 -8.94
CA GLU A 231 17.33 13.95 -10.07
C GLU A 231 16.19 14.43 -10.97
N GLN A 232 15.06 14.83 -10.38
CA GLN A 232 13.92 15.36 -11.13
C GLN A 232 14.23 16.68 -11.81
N LYS A 233 15.02 17.56 -11.18
CA LYS A 233 15.45 18.83 -11.76
C LYS A 233 16.41 18.64 -12.93
N ALA A 234 17.27 17.59 -12.88
CA ALA A 234 18.22 17.25 -13.93
C ALA A 234 17.57 16.49 -15.11
N ALA A 235 16.40 15.88 -14.91
CA ALA A 235 15.69 15.17 -15.96
C ALA A 235 15.27 16.14 -17.08
N PRO A 236 15.46 15.78 -18.37
CA PRO A 236 15.05 16.62 -19.47
C PRO A 236 13.54 16.91 -19.37
N LYS A 237 13.16 18.17 -19.35
CA LYS A 237 11.75 18.57 -19.36
C LYS A 237 11.12 17.98 -20.62
N GLN A 238 10.26 16.99 -20.49
CA GLN A 238 9.43 16.54 -21.60
C GLN A 238 8.58 17.74 -22.03
N GLN A 239 8.99 18.38 -23.14
CA GLN A 239 8.15 19.35 -23.80
C GLN A 239 6.88 18.64 -24.23
N ASN A 240 5.76 19.00 -23.60
CA ASN A 240 4.44 18.69 -24.13
C ASN A 240 4.32 19.39 -25.47
N GLY A 241 4.73 18.69 -26.52
CA GLY A 241 4.48 19.08 -27.89
C GLY A 241 2.99 18.99 -28.19
N ASN A 242 2.22 19.96 -27.75
CA ASN A 242 0.97 20.30 -28.40
C ASN A 242 1.34 20.94 -29.73
N SER A 243 1.65 20.11 -30.72
CA SER A 243 1.60 20.48 -32.13
C SER A 243 0.15 20.81 -32.44
N VAL A 244 -0.21 22.06 -32.25
CA VAL A 244 -1.39 22.63 -32.92
C VAL A 244 -1.11 22.50 -34.41
N GLY A 245 -1.75 21.50 -35.04
CA GLY A 245 -1.67 21.26 -36.47
C GLY A 245 -2.03 22.53 -37.21
N GLY A 246 -1.03 23.07 -37.92
CA GLY A 246 -1.22 24.19 -38.83
C GLY A 246 -2.27 23.83 -39.87
N LEU A 247 -3.35 24.55 -39.88
CA LEU A 247 -4.30 24.62 -40.99
C LEU A 247 -3.55 25.23 -42.20
N SER A 248 -3.08 24.35 -43.09
CA SER A 248 -2.67 24.76 -44.44
C SER A 248 -3.88 25.22 -45.21
N SER A 249 -4.00 26.50 -45.34
CA SER A 249 -4.93 27.16 -46.28
C SER A 249 -4.42 26.94 -47.69
N ASN A 250 -4.93 25.93 -48.37
CA ASN A 250 -4.78 25.81 -49.84
C ASN A 250 -5.84 26.71 -50.51
N THR A 251 -5.42 27.92 -50.86
CA THR A 251 -6.16 28.76 -51.78
C THR A 251 -5.76 28.37 -53.21
N ALA A 252 -6.54 27.52 -53.86
CA ALA A 252 -6.42 27.25 -55.28
C ALA A 252 -7.15 28.36 -56.03
N ALA A 253 -6.38 29.21 -56.71
CA ALA A 253 -6.89 30.17 -57.67
C ALA A 253 -7.32 29.47 -58.94
N LEU A 254 -8.59 29.61 -59.30
CA LEU A 254 -9.13 29.31 -60.63
C LEU A 254 -8.75 30.41 -61.62
N LYS A 255 -8.23 29.96 -62.69
CA LYS A 255 -8.37 30.59 -64.01
C LYS A 255 -8.63 29.55 -65.06
#